data_9105591fcfae3fc579add52c53e5343b
#
_entry.id   9105591fcfae3fc579add52c53e5343b
#
_cell.length_a   1.000
_cell.length_b   1.000
_cell.length_c   1.000
_cell.angle_alpha   90.00
_cell.angle_beta   90.00
_cell.angle_gamma   90.00
#
_symmetry.space_group_name_H-M   'P 1'
#
loop_
_entity.id
_entity.type
_entity.pdbx_description
1 polymer ?
#
loop_
_entity_poly.entity_id
_entity_poly.type
_entity_poly.pdbx_seq_one_letter_code
_entity_poly.pdbx_strand_id
1 'polypeptide(L)'
;MRIVINGQQAFGKACLESILNEGKDEVVAVYTAPDVDGKPIDPIKKSALDAGLEVRQPSDFESPEVLQELRSWNADLMLXAYVTIFVPEQARNIPKNGTICFHPSLLPLHRGPSSINWPIIWGANKTGLTIFWPDDGLDEGEVLLQKEVDILPDDTLGTVYFDKIFPLGVXATLEAIDLIRSGKAPKIPQDETKATYESWCRRANAEIDWSRSANEVYNLIRGCNPQPGAWTTYNGEEVQIFDCELTVGSGRFGRVCAIDDTSFTXNSGLGGIRIXRVRLGKSGKIXSAEFIQDRKIELGSRFGS
;
A
#
# COMPACT_ATOMS: atom_id res chain seq x y z
N MET A 1 8.59 -22.15 -17.02
CA MET A 1 7.31 -22.61 -16.46
C MET A 1 6.16 -21.89 -17.16
N ARG A 2 4.97 -22.46 -17.06
CA ARG A 2 3.73 -21.82 -17.52
C ARG A 2 3.12 -21.11 -16.33
N ILE A 3 2.91 -19.80 -16.44
CA ILE A 3 2.49 -18.96 -15.31
C ILE A 3 1.17 -18.26 -15.62
N VAL A 4 0.23 -18.34 -14.69
CA VAL A 4 -0.96 -17.48 -14.68
C VAL A 4 -0.65 -16.35 -13.71
N ILE A 5 -0.85 -15.10 -14.16
CA ILE A 5 -0.72 -13.95 -13.28
C ILE A 5 -2.11 -13.43 -12.95
N ASN A 6 -2.39 -13.30 -11.67
CA ASN A 6 -3.62 -12.70 -11.15
C ASN A 6 -3.21 -11.44 -10.42
N GLY A 7 -3.53 -10.28 -10.97
CA GLY A 7 -3.03 -9.05 -10.37
C GLY A 7 -3.75 -7.81 -10.83
N GLN A 8 -3.36 -6.70 -10.24
CA GLN A 8 -4.00 -5.41 -10.50
C GLN A 8 -2.98 -4.29 -10.40
N GLN A 9 -3.32 -3.15 -11.02
CA GLN A 9 -2.65 -1.88 -10.83
C GLN A 9 -1.21 -1.88 -11.33
N ALA A 10 -0.46 -0.88 -10.92
CA ALA A 10 0.91 -0.70 -11.40
C ALA A 10 1.83 -1.83 -10.96
N PHE A 11 1.62 -2.38 -9.77
CA PHE A 11 2.47 -3.46 -9.29
C PHE A 11 2.25 -4.74 -10.11
N GLY A 12 0.98 -5.09 -10.35
CA GLY A 12 0.68 -6.24 -11.19
C GLY A 12 1.25 -6.09 -12.59
N LYS A 13 1.10 -4.88 -13.17
CA LYS A 13 1.69 -4.58 -14.47
C LYS A 13 3.20 -4.76 -14.46
N ALA A 14 3.88 -4.23 -13.43
CA ALA A 14 5.34 -4.29 -13.39
C ALA A 14 5.83 -5.73 -13.27
N CYS A 15 5.14 -6.56 -12.49
CA CYS A 15 5.49 -7.98 -12.39
C CYS A 15 5.30 -8.67 -13.74
N LEU A 16 4.18 -8.44 -14.40
CA LEU A 16 3.93 -9.03 -15.71
C LEU A 16 5.03 -8.65 -16.70
N GLU A 17 5.31 -7.36 -16.80
CA GLU A 17 6.29 -6.89 -17.79
C GLU A 17 7.68 -7.42 -17.49
N SER A 18 8.04 -7.54 -16.21
CA SER A 18 9.36 -8.07 -15.85
C SER A 18 9.49 -9.55 -16.20
N ILE A 19 8.43 -10.33 -15.98
CA ILE A 19 8.44 -11.75 -16.35
C ILE A 19 8.57 -11.89 -17.87
N LEU A 20 7.80 -11.09 -18.61
CA LEU A 20 7.88 -11.13 -20.07
C LEU A 20 9.27 -10.72 -20.58
N ASN A 21 9.85 -9.67 -19.99
CA ASN A 21 11.16 -9.18 -20.40
C ASN A 21 12.27 -10.18 -20.13
N GLU A 22 12.18 -10.93 -19.03
CA GLU A 22 13.18 -11.97 -18.75
C GLU A 22 13.13 -13.11 -19.78
N GLY A 23 11.94 -13.44 -20.24
CA GLY A 23 11.77 -14.48 -21.24
C GLY A 23 12.04 -15.89 -20.77
N LYS A 24 12.08 -16.12 -19.46
CA LYS A 24 12.36 -17.46 -18.90
C LYS A 24 11.11 -18.31 -18.75
N ASP A 25 9.95 -17.66 -18.71
CA ASP A 25 8.68 -18.33 -18.44
C ASP A 25 7.64 -17.85 -19.43
N GLU A 26 6.63 -18.68 -19.64
CA GLU A 26 5.51 -18.35 -20.51
C GLU A 26 4.33 -17.88 -19.67
N VAL A 27 3.85 -16.67 -19.88
CA VAL A 27 2.62 -16.19 -19.24
C VAL A 27 1.44 -16.68 -20.10
N VAL A 28 0.66 -17.61 -19.56
CA VAL A 28 -0.41 -18.23 -20.35
C VAL A 28 -1.73 -17.47 -20.25
N ALA A 29 -1.94 -16.72 -19.18
CA ALA A 29 -3.14 -15.91 -19.01
C ALA A 29 -2.91 -14.90 -17.89
N VAL A 30 -3.65 -13.81 -17.99
CA VAL A 30 -3.68 -12.77 -16.94
C VAL A 30 -5.11 -12.63 -16.43
N TYR A 31 -5.26 -12.73 -15.13
CA TYR A 31 -6.53 -12.51 -14.44
C TYR A 31 -6.46 -11.17 -13.69
N THR A 32 -7.54 -10.42 -13.76
CA THR A 32 -7.62 -9.15 -13.02
C THR A 32 -9.09 -8.90 -12.68
N ALA A 33 -9.33 -7.92 -11.81
CA ALA A 33 -10.69 -7.63 -11.37
C ALA A 33 -11.53 -7.07 -12.51
N PRO A 34 -12.86 -7.25 -12.45
CA PRO A 34 -13.73 -6.69 -13.50
C PRO A 34 -13.57 -5.18 -13.66
N ASP A 35 -13.72 -4.71 -14.90
CA ASP A 35 -13.70 -3.27 -15.18
C ASP A 35 -14.79 -2.56 -14.39
N VAL A 36 -14.54 -1.31 -14.06
CA VAL A 36 -15.51 -0.45 -13.36
C VAL A 36 -15.94 0.65 -14.31
N ASP A 37 -17.25 0.81 -14.47
CA ASP A 37 -17.80 1.82 -15.38
C ASP A 37 -17.27 3.21 -15.00
N GLY A 38 -16.87 3.96 -15.99
CA GLY A 38 -16.38 5.32 -15.81
C GLY A 38 -14.94 5.42 -15.36
N LYS A 39 -14.25 4.30 -15.21
CA LYS A 39 -12.83 4.28 -14.83
C LYS A 39 -11.98 3.69 -15.93
N PRO A 40 -10.71 4.11 -16.05
CA PRO A 40 -9.82 3.51 -17.03
C PRO A 40 -9.63 2.02 -16.73
N ILE A 41 -9.28 1.25 -17.76
CA ILE A 41 -8.99 -0.16 -17.54
C ILE A 41 -7.71 -0.28 -16.71
N ASP A 42 -7.61 -1.40 -16.00
CA ASP A 42 -6.49 -1.63 -15.11
C ASP A 42 -5.17 -1.66 -15.91
N PRO A 43 -4.09 -1.07 -15.39
CA PRO A 43 -2.80 -1.09 -16.08
C PRO A 43 -2.32 -2.49 -16.47
N ILE A 44 -2.54 -3.52 -15.63
CA ILE A 44 -2.12 -4.87 -16.02
C ILE A 44 -2.94 -5.38 -17.20
N LYS A 45 -4.23 -5.05 -17.25
CA LYS A 45 -5.06 -5.46 -18.38
C LYS A 45 -4.54 -4.85 -19.67
N LYS A 46 -4.25 -3.54 -19.64
CA LYS A 46 -3.73 -2.89 -20.85
C LYS A 46 -2.41 -3.52 -21.28
N SER A 47 -1.51 -3.75 -20.34
CA SER A 47 -0.22 -4.35 -20.66
C SER A 47 -0.37 -5.77 -21.25
N ALA A 48 -1.27 -6.56 -20.66
CA ALA A 48 -1.51 -7.92 -21.16
C ALA A 48 -2.08 -7.90 -22.58
N LEU A 49 -3.05 -7.03 -22.83
CA LEU A 49 -3.63 -6.92 -24.18
C LEU A 49 -2.58 -6.46 -25.18
N ASP A 50 -1.76 -5.48 -24.83
CA ASP A 50 -0.69 -5.01 -25.71
C ASP A 50 0.31 -6.13 -26.04
N ALA A 51 0.49 -7.07 -25.13
CA ALA A 51 1.39 -8.20 -25.31
C ALA A 51 0.71 -9.40 -26.02
N GLY A 52 -0.57 -9.28 -26.35
CA GLY A 52 -1.29 -10.35 -27.02
C GLY A 52 -1.69 -11.50 -26.12
N LEU A 53 -1.78 -11.27 -24.82
CA LEU A 53 -2.08 -12.32 -23.86
C LEU A 53 -3.58 -12.46 -23.62
N GLU A 54 -3.99 -13.64 -23.18
CA GLU A 54 -5.36 -13.89 -22.76
C GLU A 54 -5.63 -13.15 -21.44
N VAL A 55 -6.76 -12.44 -21.38
CA VAL A 55 -7.17 -11.70 -20.18
C VAL A 55 -8.53 -12.20 -19.73
N ARG A 56 -8.68 -12.44 -18.45
CA ARG A 56 -9.94 -12.89 -17.84
C ARG A 56 -10.24 -12.04 -16.61
N GLN A 57 -11.53 -11.75 -16.44
CA GLN A 57 -11.94 -10.83 -15.35
C GLN A 57 -13.14 -11.42 -14.59
N PRO A 58 -12.96 -12.58 -13.95
CA PRO A 58 -14.07 -13.17 -13.20
C PRO A 58 -14.39 -12.35 -11.95
N SER A 59 -15.65 -12.36 -11.53
CA SER A 59 -16.05 -11.71 -10.30
C SER A 59 -15.77 -12.56 -9.07
N ASP A 60 -15.54 -13.87 -9.26
CA ASP A 60 -15.13 -14.76 -8.16
C ASP A 60 -14.34 -15.93 -8.74
N PHE A 61 -13.61 -16.60 -7.87
CA PHE A 61 -12.81 -17.76 -8.24
C PHE A 61 -13.40 -19.07 -7.71
N GLU A 62 -14.65 -19.05 -7.29
CA GLU A 62 -15.31 -20.25 -6.77
C GLU A 62 -16.19 -20.93 -7.82
N SER A 63 -16.54 -20.22 -8.89
CA SER A 63 -17.47 -20.78 -9.87
C SER A 63 -16.83 -21.95 -10.62
N PRO A 64 -17.62 -23.00 -10.91
CA PRO A 64 -17.09 -24.14 -11.66
C PRO A 64 -16.48 -23.75 -13.01
N GLU A 65 -17.07 -22.76 -13.67
CA GLU A 65 -16.57 -22.32 -14.99
C GLU A 65 -15.18 -21.72 -14.87
N VAL A 66 -14.95 -20.90 -13.85
CA VAL A 66 -13.63 -20.28 -13.66
C VAL A 66 -12.61 -21.34 -13.28
N LEU A 67 -12.97 -22.27 -12.40
CA LEU A 67 -12.05 -23.35 -12.02
C LEU A 67 -11.68 -24.22 -13.21
N GLN A 68 -12.66 -24.53 -14.06
CA GLN A 68 -12.40 -25.33 -15.26
C GLN A 68 -11.45 -24.58 -16.22
N GLU A 69 -11.67 -23.30 -16.40
CA GLU A 69 -10.79 -22.49 -17.24
C GLU A 69 -9.37 -22.45 -16.68
N LEU A 70 -9.24 -22.27 -15.34
CA LEU A 70 -7.92 -22.31 -14.73
C LEU A 70 -7.20 -23.62 -15.02
N ARG A 71 -7.92 -24.74 -14.92
CA ARG A 71 -7.34 -26.04 -15.24
C ARG A 71 -6.88 -26.12 -16.69
N SER A 72 -7.62 -25.50 -17.60
CA SER A 72 -7.35 -25.59 -19.01
C SER A 72 -6.02 -24.94 -19.40
N TRP A 73 -5.51 -24.01 -18.60
CA TRP A 73 -4.21 -23.37 -18.90
C TRP A 73 -3.02 -24.28 -18.63
N ASN A 74 -3.22 -25.34 -17.84
CA ASN A 74 -2.14 -26.27 -17.50
C ASN A 74 -0.94 -25.52 -16.90
N ALA A 75 -1.21 -24.61 -15.97
CA ALA A 75 -0.18 -23.73 -15.42
C ALA A 75 0.69 -24.48 -14.41
N ASP A 76 1.95 -24.08 -14.34
CA ASP A 76 2.85 -24.54 -13.29
C ASP A 76 2.73 -23.70 -12.03
N LEU A 77 2.37 -22.43 -12.15
CA LEU A 77 2.37 -21.49 -11.03
C LEU A 77 1.34 -20.40 -11.26
N MET A 78 0.69 -19.97 -10.19
CA MET A 78 -0.10 -18.73 -10.20
C MET A 78 0.56 -17.72 -9.29
N LEU A 79 0.62 -16.49 -9.77
CA LEU A 79 1.18 -15.38 -9.01
C LEU A 79 0.08 -14.36 -8.71
N UNK A 80 -0.25 -13.94 -7.55
CA UNK A 80 -0.99 -13.08 -7.12
C UNK A 80 -0.29 -11.93 -6.92
N ALA A 81 -0.35 -10.91 -7.71
CA ALA A 81 0.38 -9.63 -7.59
C ALA A 81 -0.61 -8.50 -7.40
N TYR A 82 -0.97 -8.24 -6.18
CA TYR A 82 -1.99 -7.28 -5.75
C TYR A 82 -3.38 -7.72 -6.21
N VAL A 83 -4.05 -8.46 -5.36
CA VAL A 83 -5.34 -9.08 -5.66
C VAL A 83 -6.38 -8.63 -4.63
N THR A 84 -7.57 -8.27 -5.10
CA THR A 84 -8.66 -7.86 -4.22
C THR A 84 -9.81 -8.87 -4.16
N ILE A 85 -9.77 -9.91 -5.00
CA ILE A 85 -10.81 -10.94 -5.02
C ILE A 85 -10.23 -12.21 -4.42
N PHE A 86 -10.95 -12.78 -3.46
CA PHE A 86 -10.50 -13.98 -2.77
C PHE A 86 -10.27 -15.15 -3.74
N VAL A 87 -9.16 -15.83 -3.57
CA VAL A 87 -8.81 -17.00 -4.38
C VAL A 87 -8.84 -18.22 -3.45
N PRO A 88 -9.86 -19.09 -3.56
CA PRO A 88 -10.00 -20.21 -2.62
C PRO A 88 -9.00 -21.33 -2.88
N GLU A 89 -8.91 -22.24 -1.93
CA GLU A 89 -8.00 -23.37 -2.01
C GLU A 89 -8.14 -24.14 -3.31
N GLN A 90 -9.38 -24.38 -3.75
CA GLN A 90 -9.61 -25.10 -5.00
C GLN A 90 -8.86 -24.44 -6.16
N ALA A 91 -8.91 -23.12 -6.23
CA ALA A 91 -8.23 -22.40 -7.31
C ALA A 91 -6.72 -22.35 -7.10
N ARG A 92 -6.31 -22.09 -5.84
CA ARG A 92 -4.87 -21.96 -5.53
C ARG A 92 -4.09 -23.25 -5.82
N ASN A 93 -4.75 -24.40 -5.70
CA ASN A 93 -4.08 -25.70 -5.87
C ASN A 93 -4.13 -26.23 -7.31
N ILE A 94 -4.75 -25.50 -8.22
CA ILE A 94 -4.79 -25.95 -9.62
C ILE A 94 -3.40 -25.94 -10.25
N PRO A 95 -2.60 -24.89 -10.12
CA PRO A 95 -1.28 -24.93 -10.73
C PRO A 95 -0.40 -26.00 -10.07
N LYS A 96 0.44 -26.63 -10.87
CA LYS A 96 1.28 -27.75 -10.43
C LYS A 96 2.11 -27.40 -9.20
N ASN A 97 2.69 -26.20 -9.18
CA ASN A 97 3.52 -25.72 -8.04
C ASN A 97 2.77 -24.78 -7.12
N GLY A 98 1.44 -24.68 -7.27
CA GLY A 98 0.64 -23.86 -6.38
C GLY A 98 0.61 -22.39 -6.72
N THR A 99 0.40 -21.58 -5.70
CA THR A 99 0.17 -20.15 -5.85
C THR A 99 1.03 -19.39 -4.87
N ILE A 100 1.64 -18.29 -5.31
CA ILE A 100 2.38 -17.38 -4.43
C ILE A 100 1.76 -16.00 -4.49
N CYS A 101 2.01 -15.21 -3.44
CA CYS A 101 1.41 -13.90 -3.27
C CYS A 101 2.41 -12.92 -2.68
N PHE A 102 2.36 -11.68 -3.13
CA PHE A 102 3.15 -10.59 -2.61
C PHE A 102 2.36 -9.87 -1.51
N HIS A 103 3.02 -9.58 -0.37
CA HIS A 103 2.42 -8.79 0.70
C HIS A 103 3.45 -7.77 1.19
N PRO A 104 3.11 -6.48 1.24
CA PRO A 104 4.10 -5.45 1.59
C PRO A 104 4.25 -5.22 3.09
N SER A 105 4.62 -6.26 3.80
CA SER A 105 5.06 -6.19 5.20
C SER A 105 5.97 -7.38 5.48
N LEU A 106 6.63 -7.36 6.63
CA LEU A 106 7.41 -8.50 7.11
C LEU A 106 6.48 -9.42 7.91
N LEU A 107 5.73 -10.28 7.21
CA LEU A 107 4.81 -11.20 7.87
C LEU A 107 5.53 -12.03 8.93
N PRO A 108 4.93 -12.30 10.09
CA PRO A 108 3.51 -12.14 10.44
C PRO A 108 3.13 -10.76 10.97
N LEU A 109 3.98 -9.75 10.83
CA LEU A 109 3.63 -8.39 11.23
C LEU A 109 2.75 -7.76 10.16
N HIS A 110 1.76 -7.00 10.60
CA HIS A 110 0.93 -6.16 9.73
C HIS A 110 0.21 -6.97 8.65
N ARG A 111 -0.43 -8.07 9.08
CA ARG A 111 -1.38 -8.74 8.22
C ARG A 111 -2.55 -7.78 7.96
N GLY A 112 -3.12 -7.85 6.77
CA GLY A 112 -4.25 -6.99 6.43
C GLY A 112 -3.94 -5.96 5.38
N PRO A 113 -4.93 -5.16 5.02
CA PRO A 113 -4.90 -4.42 3.74
C PRO A 113 -4.07 -3.13 3.72
N SER A 114 -3.79 -2.47 4.83
CA SER A 114 -3.03 -1.20 4.83
C SER A 114 -1.66 -1.39 5.46
N SER A 115 -0.95 -2.43 5.04
CA SER A 115 0.22 -2.92 5.74
C SER A 115 1.44 -2.01 5.63
N ILE A 116 1.41 -0.99 4.77
CA ILE A 116 2.50 -0.01 4.72
C ILE A 116 2.19 1.21 5.57
N ASN A 117 0.91 1.64 5.60
CA ASN A 117 0.50 2.78 6.43
C ASN A 117 0.84 2.54 7.90
N TRP A 118 0.43 1.38 8.43
CA TRP A 118 0.45 1.18 9.87
C TRP A 118 1.84 1.17 10.50
N PRO A 119 2.85 0.52 9.93
CA PRO A 119 4.17 0.61 10.56
C PRO A 119 4.71 2.04 10.61
N ILE A 120 4.42 2.86 9.60
CA ILE A 120 4.86 4.26 9.64
C ILE A 120 4.10 5.02 10.72
N ILE A 121 2.79 4.84 10.79
CA ILE A 121 1.95 5.48 11.81
C ILE A 121 2.43 5.11 13.20
N TRP A 122 2.79 3.84 13.42
CA TRP A 122 3.27 3.37 14.74
C TRP A 122 4.72 3.78 15.03
N GLY A 123 5.41 4.41 14.09
CA GLY A 123 6.76 4.89 14.32
C GLY A 123 7.86 3.85 14.15
N ALA A 124 7.58 2.79 13.42
CA ALA A 124 8.59 1.77 13.15
C ALA A 124 9.69 2.34 12.26
N ASN A 125 10.91 1.81 12.42
CA ASN A 125 12.04 2.24 11.59
C ASN A 125 12.41 1.21 10.52
N LYS A 126 11.65 0.11 10.43
CA LYS A 126 11.84 -0.92 9.40
C LYS A 126 10.49 -1.52 9.03
N THR A 127 10.39 -1.95 7.78
CA THR A 127 9.31 -2.79 7.32
C THR A 127 9.87 -3.64 6.18
N GLY A 128 9.05 -4.09 5.28
CA GLY A 128 9.55 -4.86 4.16
C GLY A 128 8.43 -5.48 3.36
N LEU A 129 8.76 -6.62 2.75
CA LEU A 129 7.80 -7.35 1.95
C LEU A 129 8.02 -8.83 2.13
N THR A 130 6.99 -9.59 1.84
CA THR A 130 6.99 -11.04 1.91
C THR A 130 6.39 -11.61 0.64
N ILE A 131 7.02 -12.64 0.08
CA ILE A 131 6.38 -13.51 -0.89
C ILE A 131 6.02 -14.77 -0.12
N PHE A 132 4.75 -15.19 -0.20
CA PHE A 132 4.27 -16.30 0.64
C PHE A 132 3.29 -17.18 -0.13
N TRP A 133 3.01 -18.33 0.41
CA TRP A 133 2.08 -19.31 -0.13
C TRP A 133 0.72 -19.09 0.58
N PRO A 134 -0.23 -18.41 -0.06
CA PRO A 134 -1.48 -18.09 0.65
C PRO A 134 -2.28 -19.32 1.02
N ASP A 135 -2.97 -19.22 2.15
CA ASP A 135 -3.91 -20.25 2.59
C ASP A 135 -5.27 -19.59 2.79
N ASP A 136 -6.18 -20.22 3.54
CA ASP A 136 -7.51 -19.64 3.72
C ASP A 136 -7.55 -18.49 4.71
N GLY A 137 -6.48 -18.28 5.47
CA GLY A 137 -6.42 -17.19 6.43
C GLY A 137 -5.96 -15.89 5.79
N LEU A 138 -6.09 -14.81 6.52
CA LEU A 138 -5.67 -13.50 6.05
C LEU A 138 -4.14 -13.36 6.21
N ASP A 139 -3.43 -13.47 5.10
CA ASP A 139 -1.97 -13.30 5.06
C ASP A 139 -1.22 -14.21 6.03
N GLU A 140 -1.72 -15.42 6.23
CA GLU A 140 -1.19 -16.35 7.25
C GLU A 140 -0.33 -17.46 6.68
N GLY A 141 -0.26 -17.60 5.37
CA GLY A 141 0.42 -18.72 4.74
C GLY A 141 1.92 -18.72 4.95
N GLU A 142 2.53 -19.85 4.60
CA GLU A 142 3.97 -20.05 4.77
C GLU A 142 4.80 -19.08 3.93
N VAL A 143 5.92 -18.63 4.48
CA VAL A 143 6.79 -17.65 3.84
C VAL A 143 7.73 -18.33 2.85
N LEU A 144 7.86 -17.73 1.65
CA LEU A 144 8.85 -18.16 0.68
C LEU A 144 10.12 -17.32 0.82
N LEU A 145 9.99 -15.98 0.80
CA LEU A 145 11.12 -15.10 1.04
C LEU A 145 10.63 -13.75 1.57
N GLN A 146 11.56 -13.02 2.19
CA GLN A 146 11.27 -11.68 2.71
C GLN A 146 12.43 -10.75 2.42
N LYS A 147 12.13 -9.46 2.26
CA LYS A 147 13.14 -8.42 2.10
C LYS A 147 12.81 -7.27 3.04
N GLU A 148 13.81 -6.72 3.71
CA GLU A 148 13.65 -5.58 4.61
C GLU A 148 13.92 -4.27 3.90
N VAL A 149 13.23 -3.21 4.32
CA VAL A 149 13.56 -1.84 3.96
C VAL A 149 13.55 -0.98 5.22
N ASP A 150 14.37 0.07 5.22
CA ASP A 150 14.37 1.05 6.31
C ASP A 150 13.24 2.05 6.09
N ILE A 151 12.63 2.47 7.20
CA ILE A 151 11.73 3.63 7.22
C ILE A 151 12.52 4.76 7.87
N LEU A 152 12.92 5.74 7.06
CA LEU A 152 13.70 6.86 7.57
C LEU A 152 12.77 7.85 8.28
N PRO A 153 13.31 8.73 9.13
CA PRO A 153 12.45 9.61 9.93
C PRO A 153 11.47 10.46 9.14
N ASP A 154 11.80 10.81 7.90
CA ASP A 154 10.93 11.65 7.08
C ASP A 154 10.29 10.90 5.91
N ASP A 155 10.43 9.57 5.88
CA ASP A 155 9.72 8.79 4.86
C ASP A 155 8.21 8.90 5.05
N THR A 156 7.50 8.87 3.93
CA THR A 156 6.04 8.81 3.89
C THR A 156 5.59 7.48 3.35
N LEU A 157 4.29 7.22 3.41
CA LEU A 157 3.71 6.06 2.72
C LEU A 157 4.18 6.03 1.26
N GLY A 158 4.12 7.18 0.60
CA GLY A 158 4.51 7.25 -0.82
C GLY A 158 5.96 6.90 -1.05
N THR A 159 6.89 7.45 -0.26
CA THR A 159 8.30 7.16 -0.50
C THR A 159 8.64 5.72 -0.14
N VAL A 160 8.08 5.19 0.94
CA VAL A 160 8.33 3.79 1.30
C VAL A 160 7.81 2.86 0.21
N TYR A 161 6.60 3.11 -0.29
CA TYR A 161 6.03 2.24 -1.31
C TYR A 161 6.72 2.40 -2.67
N PHE A 162 6.72 3.63 -3.21
CA PHE A 162 7.16 3.80 -4.60
C PHE A 162 8.67 3.68 -4.76
N ASP A 163 9.44 4.14 -3.78
CA ASP A 163 10.89 4.18 -3.94
C ASP A 163 11.58 2.93 -3.39
N LYS A 164 10.93 2.18 -2.50
CA LYS A 164 11.58 1.07 -1.81
C LYS A 164 10.85 -0.26 -2.04
N ILE A 165 9.62 -0.38 -1.57
CA ILE A 165 8.91 -1.67 -1.58
C ILE A 165 8.55 -2.10 -2.99
N PHE A 166 8.07 -1.18 -3.82
CA PHE A 166 7.63 -1.52 -5.17
C PHE A 166 8.77 -2.12 -6.00
N PRO A 167 9.90 -1.40 -6.20
CA PRO A 167 10.96 -1.98 -7.02
C PRO A 167 11.56 -3.24 -6.41
N LEU A 168 11.74 -3.27 -5.10
CA LEU A 168 12.26 -4.46 -4.42
C LEU A 168 11.28 -5.63 -4.53
N GLY A 169 10.00 -5.35 -4.48
CA GLY A 169 8.95 -6.37 -4.60
C GLY A 169 8.92 -7.02 -5.97
N VAL A 170 9.11 -6.25 -7.01
CA VAL A 170 9.26 -6.83 -8.34
C VAL A 170 10.47 -7.76 -8.40
N UNK A 171 11.47 -7.40 -7.90
CA UNK A 171 12.54 -8.08 -7.77
C UNK A 171 12.44 -9.28 -7.07
N ALA A 172 11.83 -9.21 -5.91
CA ALA A 172 11.66 -10.39 -5.07
C ALA A 172 10.73 -11.41 -5.72
N THR A 173 9.72 -10.94 -6.44
CA THR A 173 8.82 -11.85 -7.16
C THR A 173 9.58 -12.68 -8.18
N LEU A 174 10.46 -12.06 -8.92
CA LEU A 174 11.28 -12.79 -9.90
C LEU A 174 12.19 -13.80 -9.19
N GLU A 175 12.78 -13.42 -8.07
CA GLU A 175 13.62 -14.33 -7.28
C GLU A 175 12.80 -15.52 -6.79
N ALA A 176 11.59 -15.27 -6.32
CA ALA A 176 10.72 -16.35 -5.86
C ALA A 176 10.38 -17.32 -7.00
N ILE A 177 10.10 -16.78 -8.18
CA ILE A 177 9.82 -17.63 -9.35
C ILE A 177 11.04 -18.47 -9.70
N ASP A 178 12.25 -17.88 -9.65
CA ASP A 178 13.49 -18.64 -9.90
C ASP A 178 13.65 -19.79 -8.90
N LEU A 179 13.36 -19.53 -7.62
CA LEU A 179 13.46 -20.57 -6.61
C LEU A 179 12.49 -21.70 -6.84
N ILE A 180 11.27 -21.36 -7.26
CA ILE A 180 10.27 -22.38 -7.59
C ILE A 180 10.73 -23.20 -8.80
N ARG A 181 11.19 -22.51 -9.83
CA ARG A 181 11.62 -23.17 -11.07
C ARG A 181 12.75 -24.18 -10.79
N SER A 182 13.64 -23.83 -9.87
CA SER A 182 14.79 -24.70 -9.54
C SER A 182 14.48 -25.72 -8.44
N GLY A 183 13.25 -25.73 -7.92
CA GLY A 183 12.88 -26.68 -6.88
C GLY A 183 13.43 -26.34 -5.52
N LYS A 184 13.81 -25.08 -5.28
CA LYS A 184 14.46 -24.66 -4.03
C LYS A 184 13.61 -23.71 -3.20
N ALA A 185 12.34 -23.51 -3.55
CA ALA A 185 11.50 -22.56 -2.83
C ALA A 185 11.11 -23.11 -1.47
N PRO A 186 11.41 -22.39 -0.37
CA PRO A 186 11.04 -22.88 0.96
C PRO A 186 9.58 -22.60 1.28
N LYS A 187 9.10 -23.29 2.33
CA LYS A 187 7.79 -23.06 2.94
C LYS A 187 8.00 -22.96 4.43
N ILE A 188 8.11 -21.74 4.92
CA ILE A 188 8.49 -21.47 6.31
C ILE A 188 7.28 -20.99 7.08
N PRO A 189 6.79 -21.75 8.09
CA PRO A 189 5.62 -21.31 8.85
C PRO A 189 5.86 -19.96 9.52
N GLN A 190 4.81 -19.14 9.55
CA GLN A 190 4.89 -17.88 10.28
C GLN A 190 4.82 -18.14 11.79
N ASP A 191 5.49 -17.29 12.57
CA ASP A 191 5.47 -17.39 14.04
C ASP A 191 4.22 -16.66 14.55
N GLU A 192 3.18 -17.43 14.86
CA GLU A 192 1.89 -16.86 15.26
C GLU A 192 1.97 -16.03 16.54
N THR A 193 2.98 -16.25 17.38
CA THR A 193 3.12 -15.46 18.61
C THR A 193 3.50 -14.01 18.32
N LYS A 194 3.98 -13.73 17.12
CA LYS A 194 4.40 -12.38 16.71
C LYS A 194 3.40 -11.70 15.78
N ALA A 195 2.31 -12.38 15.44
CA ALA A 195 1.39 -11.87 14.42
C ALA A 195 0.66 -10.62 14.87
N THR A 196 0.53 -9.66 13.97
CA THR A 196 -0.34 -8.49 14.17
C THR A 196 -1.26 -8.35 12.97
N TYR A 197 -2.45 -7.83 13.24
CA TYR A 197 -3.49 -7.63 12.24
C TYR A 197 -3.98 -6.20 12.34
N GLU A 198 -4.08 -5.52 11.20
CA GLU A 198 -4.70 -4.19 11.19
C GLU A 198 -5.65 -4.11 10.00
N SER A 199 -6.74 -3.39 10.19
CA SER A 199 -7.74 -3.21 9.15
C SER A 199 -7.31 -2.08 8.20
N TRP A 200 -8.20 -1.72 7.29
CA TRP A 200 -7.95 -0.60 6.39
C TRP A 200 -7.66 0.68 7.17
N CYS A 201 -6.67 1.41 6.71
CA CYS A 201 -6.41 2.77 7.18
C CYS A 201 -7.28 3.70 6.32
N ARG A 202 -8.41 4.09 6.87
CA ARG A 202 -9.40 4.90 6.16
C ARG A 202 -9.47 6.31 6.75
N ARG A 203 -10.37 7.12 6.22
CA ARG A 203 -10.53 8.50 6.66
C ARG A 203 -10.67 8.59 8.19
N ALA A 204 -11.48 7.73 8.80
CA ALA A 204 -11.68 7.77 10.25
C ALA A 204 -10.39 7.54 11.04
N ASN A 205 -9.46 6.76 10.49
CA ASN A 205 -8.18 6.49 11.15
C ASN A 205 -7.18 7.63 10.97
N ALA A 206 -7.46 8.54 10.04
CA ALA A 206 -6.51 9.57 9.63
C ALA A 206 -6.81 10.94 10.25
N GLU A 207 -7.78 11.02 11.15
CA GLU A 207 -8.12 12.28 11.83
C GLU A 207 -7.01 12.62 12.82
N ILE A 208 -6.49 13.84 12.73
CA ILE A 208 -5.41 14.29 13.60
C ILE A 208 -5.97 14.65 14.99
N ASP A 209 -5.36 14.08 16.03
CA ASP A 209 -5.65 14.44 17.41
C ASP A 209 -4.51 15.34 17.89
N TRP A 210 -4.75 16.64 17.90
CA TRP A 210 -3.70 17.61 18.22
C TRP A 210 -3.22 17.53 19.67
N SER A 211 -3.95 16.82 20.55
CA SER A 211 -3.50 16.65 21.94
C SER A 211 -2.34 15.67 22.05
N ARG A 212 -2.07 14.88 21.00
CA ARG A 212 -0.94 13.94 20.98
C ARG A 212 0.37 14.67 20.77
N SER A 213 1.46 13.98 20.98
CA SER A 213 2.79 14.56 20.74
C SER A 213 3.01 14.87 19.26
N ALA A 214 3.90 15.80 18.97
CA ALA A 214 4.23 16.14 17.60
C ALA A 214 4.76 14.91 16.84
N ASN A 215 5.53 14.05 17.53
CA ASN A 215 6.02 12.84 16.86
C ASN A 215 4.87 11.92 16.43
N GLU A 216 3.86 11.76 17.29
CA GLU A 216 2.71 10.92 16.94
C GLU A 216 1.90 11.54 15.80
N VAL A 217 1.71 12.86 15.85
CA VAL A 217 0.98 13.55 14.78
C VAL A 217 1.76 13.46 13.46
N TYR A 218 3.07 13.67 13.52
CA TYR A 218 3.91 13.60 12.34
C TYR A 218 3.88 12.20 11.70
N ASN A 219 3.94 11.17 12.54
CA ASN A 219 3.87 9.80 12.03
C ASN A 219 2.53 9.51 11.36
N LEU A 220 1.44 10.04 11.91
CA LEU A 220 0.14 9.87 11.26
C LEU A 220 0.12 10.58 9.90
N ILE A 221 0.61 11.81 9.86
CA ILE A 221 0.58 12.58 8.61
C ILE A 221 1.40 11.86 7.53
N ARG A 222 2.64 11.47 7.86
CA ARG A 222 3.49 10.82 6.86
C ARG A 222 3.02 9.41 6.53
N GLY A 223 2.45 8.69 7.49
CA GLY A 223 1.91 7.35 7.24
C GLY A 223 0.62 7.35 6.42
N CYS A 224 -0.05 8.50 6.30
CA CYS A 224 -1.24 8.66 5.48
C CYS A 224 -0.98 9.48 4.22
N ASN A 225 0.26 9.82 3.92
CA ASN A 225 0.61 10.66 2.79
C ASN A 225 1.14 9.78 1.65
N PRO A 226 0.48 9.66 0.51
CA PRO A 226 -0.63 10.47 0.03
C PRO A 226 -2.03 9.96 0.36
N GLN A 227 -2.19 8.76 0.91
CA GLN A 227 -3.51 8.20 1.13
C GLN A 227 -3.60 7.51 2.48
N PRO A 228 -4.72 7.67 3.19
CA PRO A 228 -5.93 8.40 2.79
C PRO A 228 -5.82 9.92 2.93
N GLY A 229 -4.74 10.42 3.50
CA GLY A 229 -4.53 11.84 3.77
C GLY A 229 -4.99 12.19 5.19
N ALA A 230 -4.04 12.49 6.09
CA ALA A 230 -4.37 12.91 7.44
C ALA A 230 -5.10 14.25 7.38
N TRP A 231 -6.10 14.42 8.24
CA TRP A 231 -6.96 15.59 8.16
C TRP A 231 -7.30 16.16 9.52
N THR A 232 -7.66 17.43 9.49
CA THR A 232 -8.15 18.17 10.65
C THR A 232 -9.28 19.08 10.17
N THR A 233 -9.75 19.97 11.03
CA THR A 233 -10.78 20.94 10.64
C THR A 233 -10.34 22.35 10.99
N TYR A 234 -10.78 23.31 10.17
CA TYR A 234 -10.64 24.73 10.45
C TYR A 234 -11.95 25.39 10.13
N ASN A 235 -12.58 25.98 11.14
CA ASN A 235 -13.91 26.60 11.00
C ASN A 235 -14.91 25.64 10.33
N GLY A 236 -14.88 24.37 10.72
CA GLY A 236 -15.78 23.36 10.21
C GLY A 236 -15.43 22.80 8.84
N GLU A 237 -14.40 23.30 8.23
CA GLU A 237 -13.96 22.83 6.91
C GLU A 237 -12.84 21.79 7.09
N GLU A 238 -12.92 20.68 6.38
CA GLU A 238 -11.88 19.66 6.42
C GLU A 238 -10.64 20.14 5.68
N VAL A 239 -9.49 19.97 6.34
CA VAL A 239 -8.18 20.34 5.80
C VAL A 239 -7.29 19.11 5.89
N GLN A 240 -6.83 18.60 4.76
CA GLN A 240 -5.84 17.51 4.77
C GLN A 240 -4.43 18.11 4.78
N ILE A 241 -3.53 17.46 5.50
CA ILE A 241 -2.16 17.94 5.69
C ILE A 241 -1.20 16.95 5.07
N PHE A 242 -0.24 17.43 4.30
CA PHE A 242 0.71 16.58 3.59
C PHE A 242 2.16 16.90 3.94
N ASP A 243 2.76 17.91 3.32
CA ASP A 243 4.16 18.20 3.56
C ASP A 243 4.29 19.01 4.85
N CYS A 244 5.04 18.48 5.78
CA CYS A 244 5.20 19.11 7.08
C CYS A 244 6.53 18.68 7.72
N GLU A 245 6.88 19.33 8.81
CA GLU A 245 8.12 19.08 9.56
C GLU A 245 7.83 19.13 11.04
N LEU A 246 8.58 18.33 11.80
CA LEU A 246 8.61 18.47 13.24
C LEU A 246 9.28 19.78 13.62
N THR A 247 8.74 20.46 14.63
CA THR A 247 9.34 21.69 15.13
C THR A 247 8.99 21.87 16.60
N VAL A 248 9.50 22.93 17.18
CA VAL A 248 9.07 23.30 18.54
C VAL A 248 7.69 23.94 18.48
N GLY A 249 6.93 23.81 19.54
CA GLY A 249 5.64 24.47 19.68
C GLY A 249 5.59 25.19 21.00
N SER A 250 4.71 26.16 21.08
CA SER A 250 4.52 26.90 22.33
C SER A 250 3.06 27.30 22.44
N GLY A 251 2.41 26.81 23.47
CA GLY A 251 1.02 27.15 23.73
C GLY A 251 0.08 25.96 23.64
N ARG A 252 -1.18 26.26 23.57
CA ARG A 252 -2.23 25.24 23.62
C ARG A 252 -2.29 24.46 22.32
N PHE A 253 -2.50 23.14 22.41
CA PHE A 253 -2.56 22.30 21.22
C PHE A 253 -3.72 22.74 20.33
N GLY A 254 -3.54 22.53 19.03
CA GLY A 254 -4.51 22.92 18.01
C GLY A 254 -4.46 24.39 17.63
N ARG A 255 -3.59 25.17 18.25
CA ARG A 255 -3.47 26.61 17.95
C ARG A 255 -2.27 26.87 17.07
N VAL A 256 -2.41 27.85 16.19
CA VAL A 256 -1.30 28.32 15.38
C VAL A 256 -0.38 29.15 16.25
N CYS A 257 0.90 28.79 16.31
CA CYS A 257 1.87 29.50 17.15
C CYS A 257 2.98 30.20 16.34
N ALA A 258 3.04 29.95 15.04
CA ALA A 258 4.03 30.62 14.20
C ALA A 258 3.52 30.64 12.75
N ILE A 259 3.84 31.70 12.05
CA ILE A 259 3.52 31.84 10.61
C ILE A 259 4.72 32.48 9.94
N ASP A 260 5.10 31.97 8.79
CA ASP A 260 6.11 32.62 7.94
C ASP A 260 5.59 32.69 6.51
N ASP A 261 6.47 33.03 5.57
CA ASP A 261 6.04 33.26 4.18
C ASP A 261 5.54 31.98 3.51
N THR A 262 5.91 30.79 4.01
CA THR A 262 5.61 29.53 3.31
C THR A 262 4.88 28.53 4.18
N SER A 263 4.70 28.80 5.48
CA SER A 263 4.18 27.78 6.39
C SER A 263 3.47 28.37 7.59
N PHE A 264 2.72 27.53 8.29
CA PHE A 264 2.21 27.81 9.62
C PHE A 264 2.49 26.59 10.50
N THR A 265 2.56 26.87 11.82
CA THR A 265 2.85 25.82 12.80
C THR A 265 1.70 25.68 13.79
N UNK A 266 1.14 24.47 13.94
CA UNK A 266 0.21 24.23 14.81
C UNK A 266 0.84 23.62 15.94
N ASN A 267 0.39 23.89 17.12
CA ASN A 267 0.87 23.22 18.33
C ASN A 267 0.25 21.86 18.47
N SER A 268 1.02 20.89 18.95
CA SER A 268 0.50 19.60 19.41
C SER A 268 0.61 19.56 20.94
N GLY A 269 0.26 18.41 21.53
CA GLY A 269 0.36 18.25 22.98
C GLY A 269 1.78 18.41 23.48
N LEU A 270 2.77 18.07 22.66
CA LEU A 270 4.19 18.29 22.96
C LEU A 270 4.87 18.54 21.63
N GLY A 271 5.40 19.75 21.45
CA GLY A 271 6.03 20.14 20.19
C GLY A 271 5.05 20.72 19.22
N GLY A 272 5.48 20.86 17.97
CA GLY A 272 4.66 21.46 16.93
C GLY A 272 4.89 20.83 15.57
N ILE A 273 3.97 21.11 14.66
CA ILE A 273 4.03 20.66 13.29
C ILE A 273 4.03 21.88 12.38
N ARG A 274 5.10 22.05 11.62
CA ARG A 274 5.22 23.11 10.62
C ARG A 274 4.68 22.57 9.32
N ILE A 275 3.63 23.23 8.80
CA ILE A 275 2.84 22.70 7.68
C ILE A 275 3.14 23.46 6.40
N UNK A 276 3.54 22.72 5.48
CA UNK A 276 3.96 23.25 4.36
C UNK A 276 3.02 23.19 3.32
N ARG A 277 2.06 22.01 3.22
CA ARG A 277 1.11 21.83 2.11
C ARG A 277 -0.19 21.23 2.62
N VAL A 278 -1.31 21.70 2.09
CA VAL A 278 -2.64 21.23 2.51
C VAL A 278 -3.51 20.95 1.28
N ARG A 279 -4.67 20.34 1.53
CA ARG A 279 -5.70 20.18 0.50
C ARG A 279 -7.06 20.41 1.14
N LEU A 280 -7.91 21.15 0.42
CA LEU A 280 -9.26 21.45 0.85
C LEU A 280 -10.24 20.67 -0.01
N GLY A 281 -11.09 19.89 0.60
CA GLY A 281 -12.08 19.12 -0.14
C GLY A 281 -11.45 18.23 -1.19
N LYS A 282 -11.98 18.28 -2.39
CA LYS A 282 -11.50 17.48 -3.52
C LYS A 282 -10.59 18.24 -4.45
N SER A 283 -10.20 19.45 -4.07
CA SER A 283 -9.30 20.28 -4.88
C SER A 283 -7.89 19.69 -4.88
N GLY A 284 -7.01 20.26 -5.66
CA GLY A 284 -5.60 19.90 -5.63
C GLY A 284 -4.91 20.39 -4.37
N LYS A 285 -3.74 19.85 -4.08
CA LYS A 285 -2.91 20.32 -2.97
C LYS A 285 -2.44 21.74 -3.24
N ILE A 286 -2.40 22.55 -2.20
CA ILE A 286 -1.96 23.96 -2.31
C ILE A 286 -0.92 24.29 -1.24
N UNK A 287 -0.04 25.18 -1.30
CA UNK A 287 0.88 25.58 -0.52
C UNK A 287 0.28 26.16 0.58
N SER A 288 0.82 26.10 1.63
CA SER A 288 0.34 26.74 2.83
C SER A 288 0.25 28.26 2.71
N ALA A 289 1.16 28.86 1.98
CA ALA A 289 1.09 30.31 1.78
C ALA A 289 -0.25 30.75 1.21
N GLU A 290 -0.75 30.00 0.23
CA GLU A 290 -2.06 30.29 -0.37
C GLU A 290 -3.18 30.07 0.64
N PHE A 291 -3.11 28.97 1.40
CA PHE A 291 -4.11 28.65 2.40
C PHE A 291 -4.17 29.74 3.49
N ILE A 292 -3.00 30.18 3.97
CA ILE A 292 -2.92 31.21 4.99
C ILE A 292 -3.66 32.47 4.52
N GLN A 293 -3.39 32.86 3.28
CA GLN A 293 -4.00 34.07 2.73
C GLN A 293 -5.50 33.88 2.53
N ASP A 294 -5.91 32.77 1.93
CA ASP A 294 -7.31 32.55 1.59
C ASP A 294 -8.19 32.43 2.82
N ARG A 295 -7.70 31.79 3.87
CA ARG A 295 -8.47 31.54 5.08
C ARG A 295 -8.13 32.49 6.20
N LYS A 296 -7.22 33.44 5.95
CA LYS A 296 -6.83 34.45 6.92
C LYS A 296 -6.33 33.81 8.21
N ILE A 297 -5.43 32.84 8.04
CA ILE A 297 -4.82 32.15 9.21
C ILE A 297 -3.93 33.14 9.93
N GLU A 298 -4.04 33.18 11.25
CA GLU A 298 -3.23 34.09 12.06
C GLU A 298 -2.82 33.39 13.37
N LEU A 299 -1.94 34.02 14.11
CA LEU A 299 -1.53 33.45 15.40
C LEU A 299 -2.77 33.24 16.27
N GLY A 300 -2.86 32.06 16.88
CA GLY A 300 -4.00 31.69 17.70
C GLY A 300 -5.14 31.06 16.94
N SER A 301 -5.13 31.05 15.61
CA SER A 301 -6.15 30.34 14.83
C SER A 301 -6.26 28.89 15.31
N ARG A 302 -7.49 28.37 15.40
CA ARG A 302 -7.74 27.09 16.05
C ARG A 302 -8.11 26.02 15.03
N PHE A 303 -7.45 24.88 15.13
CA PHE A 303 -7.72 23.71 14.29
C PHE A 303 -8.23 22.58 15.17
N GLY A 304 -9.01 21.68 14.56
CA GLY A 304 -9.47 20.49 15.25
C GLY A 304 -10.71 20.71 16.10
N SER A 305 -11.57 21.62 15.71
CA SER A 305 -12.78 21.92 16.48
C SER A 305 -14.01 21.87 15.58
#